data_61b5ce04b9c904dabba6221ce09184a5
#
_entry.id   61b5ce04b9c904dabba6221ce09184a5
#
_cell.length_a   1.000
_cell.length_b   1.000
_cell.length_c   1.000
_cell.angle_alpha   90.00
_cell.angle_beta   90.00
_cell.angle_gamma   90.00
#
_symmetry.space_group_name_H-M   'P 1'
#
loop_
_entity.id
_entity.type
_entity.pdbx_description
1 polymer ?
#
loop_
_entity_poly.entity_id
_entity_poly.type
_entity_poly.pdbx_seq_one_letter_code
_entity_poly.pdbx_strand_id
1 'polypeptide(L)'
;MSTASVALAWPRAAIAHPLAGTGFVVARRRSDARITACTWVSSKWDGRAPDQTALLRAFLGGAHDPDVVSLSDAALIAIVRTDLERVLGIATPPMLARVYRWPHAGAQHTVGHLSRVDEIERRLAPHGGLFVAGSGFRAVGIPDCVADARSVATHAATFLTRGA
;
A
#
# COMPACT_ATOMS: atom_id res chain seq x y z
N MET A 1 8.79 6.30 -1.38
CA MET A 1 8.35 6.15 0.04
C MET A 1 8.61 4.74 0.53
N SER A 2 8.90 4.60 1.83
CA SER A 2 9.03 3.30 2.49
C SER A 2 7.77 3.03 3.33
N THR A 3 7.27 1.81 3.28
CA THR A 3 6.08 1.38 4.02
C THR A 3 6.28 0.00 4.62
N ALA A 4 5.55 -0.30 5.68
CA ALA A 4 5.42 -1.63 6.23
C ALA A 4 3.95 -1.99 6.40
N SER A 5 3.65 -3.27 6.37
CA SER A 5 2.35 -3.78 6.83
C SER A 5 2.54 -4.93 7.79
N VAL A 6 1.65 -5.01 8.77
CA VAL A 6 1.61 -6.07 9.77
C VAL A 6 0.28 -6.78 9.65
N ALA A 7 0.34 -8.06 9.30
CA ALA A 7 -0.82 -8.94 9.30
C ALA A 7 -0.91 -9.65 10.66
N LEU A 8 -2.09 -9.56 11.27
CA LEU A 8 -2.36 -10.11 12.60
C LEU A 8 -3.66 -10.93 12.54
N ALA A 9 -3.67 -12.10 13.19
CA ALA A 9 -4.85 -12.94 13.25
C ALA A 9 -5.23 -13.29 14.69
N TRP A 10 -6.53 -13.42 14.94
CA TRP A 10 -7.13 -13.82 16.19
C TRP A 10 -8.28 -14.82 15.97
N PRO A 11 -8.63 -15.64 16.97
CA PRO A 11 -9.95 -16.24 16.98
C PRO A 11 -11.01 -15.14 16.90
N ARG A 12 -12.02 -15.28 16.04
CA ARG A 12 -13.06 -14.24 15.86
C ARG A 12 -13.74 -13.88 17.20
N ALA A 13 -13.97 -14.87 18.04
CA ALA A 13 -14.58 -14.71 19.37
C ALA A 13 -13.74 -13.86 20.35
N ALA A 14 -12.44 -13.72 20.12
CA ALA A 14 -11.55 -12.90 20.95
C ALA A 14 -11.65 -11.39 20.67
N ILE A 15 -12.42 -10.98 19.64
CA ILE A 15 -12.60 -9.59 19.25
C ILE A 15 -14.05 -9.19 19.43
N ALA A 16 -14.32 -8.31 20.40
CA ALA A 16 -15.67 -7.80 20.67
C ALA A 16 -16.19 -6.86 19.56
N HIS A 17 -15.28 -6.11 18.92
CA HIS A 17 -15.65 -5.22 17.81
C HIS A 17 -16.26 -6.00 16.65
N PRO A 18 -17.41 -5.57 16.07
CA PRO A 18 -18.14 -6.34 15.04
C PRO A 18 -17.36 -6.55 13.76
N LEU A 19 -16.35 -5.74 13.45
CA LEU A 19 -15.60 -5.71 12.19
C LEU A 19 -16.51 -5.66 10.96
N ALA A 20 -17.64 -4.94 11.08
CA ALA A 20 -18.54 -4.70 9.96
C ALA A 20 -17.95 -3.64 9.02
N GLY A 21 -17.81 -4.00 7.72
CA GLY A 21 -17.18 -3.15 6.72
C GLY A 21 -15.81 -3.64 6.28
N THR A 22 -14.91 -2.72 5.88
CA THR A 22 -13.65 -3.08 5.22
C THR A 22 -12.39 -2.67 5.98
N GLY A 23 -12.52 -1.83 7.00
CA GLY A 23 -11.40 -1.28 7.76
C GLY A 23 -11.56 0.22 8.04
N PHE A 24 -10.46 0.86 8.42
CA PHE A 24 -10.42 2.30 8.68
C PHE A 24 -9.11 2.93 8.22
N VAL A 25 -9.14 4.24 8.01
CA VAL A 25 -7.97 5.10 7.76
C VAL A 25 -7.82 6.07 8.92
N VAL A 26 -6.60 6.29 9.36
CA VAL A 26 -6.28 7.20 10.47
C VAL A 26 -6.13 8.63 9.96
N ALA A 27 -6.92 9.56 10.50
CA ALA A 27 -6.80 10.99 10.23
C ALA A 27 -5.58 11.57 10.96
N ARG A 28 -4.46 11.73 10.28
CA ARG A 28 -3.16 12.09 10.84
C ARG A 28 -3.11 13.37 11.67
N ARG A 29 -3.97 14.35 11.40
CA ARG A 29 -3.98 15.63 12.10
C ARG A 29 -4.57 15.55 13.51
N ARG A 30 -5.18 14.44 13.90
CA ARG A 30 -5.93 14.30 15.17
C ARG A 30 -5.67 12.97 15.89
N SER A 31 -4.61 12.26 15.55
CA SER A 31 -4.36 10.93 16.13
C SER A 31 -2.88 10.72 16.43
N ASP A 32 -2.60 10.18 17.62
CA ASP A 32 -1.26 9.72 18.03
C ASP A 32 -0.94 8.33 17.49
N ALA A 33 -1.85 7.71 16.73
CA ALA A 33 -1.62 6.41 16.13
C ALA A 33 -0.52 6.46 15.08
N ARG A 34 0.41 5.52 15.13
CA ARG A 34 1.46 5.36 14.12
C ARG A 34 0.98 4.59 12.90
N ILE A 35 -0.05 3.73 13.04
CA ILE A 35 -0.66 3.10 11.88
C ILE A 35 -1.37 4.16 11.02
N THR A 36 -1.36 3.95 9.72
CA THR A 36 -2.01 4.85 8.76
C THR A 36 -3.40 4.37 8.37
N ALA A 37 -3.61 3.07 8.43
CA ALA A 37 -4.86 2.40 8.11
C ALA A 37 -4.84 0.98 8.68
N CYS A 38 -6.02 0.37 8.78
CA CYS A 38 -6.18 -1.04 9.03
C CYS A 38 -7.30 -1.61 8.16
N THR A 39 -7.00 -2.69 7.43
CA THR A 39 -7.99 -3.45 6.66
C THR A 39 -8.41 -4.68 7.42
N TRP A 40 -9.71 -4.93 7.50
CA TRP A 40 -10.29 -6.16 8.04
C TRP A 40 -10.39 -7.19 6.92
N VAL A 41 -9.26 -7.90 6.71
CA VAL A 41 -9.05 -8.72 5.52
C VAL A 41 -10.07 -9.84 5.39
N SER A 42 -10.38 -10.54 6.50
CA SER A 42 -11.37 -11.61 6.54
C SER A 42 -12.82 -11.14 6.38
N SER A 43 -13.11 -9.87 6.73
CA SER A 43 -14.45 -9.28 6.52
C SER A 43 -14.62 -8.70 5.13
N LYS A 44 -13.51 -8.27 4.51
CA LYS A 44 -13.52 -7.63 3.19
C LYS A 44 -13.55 -8.62 2.03
N TRP A 45 -12.93 -9.78 2.20
CA TRP A 45 -12.80 -10.79 1.14
C TRP A 45 -12.96 -12.20 1.71
N ASP A 46 -13.80 -12.98 1.08
CA ASP A 46 -13.98 -14.39 1.41
C ASP A 46 -12.71 -15.21 1.16
N GLY A 47 -12.54 -16.29 1.93
CA GLY A 47 -11.45 -17.25 1.75
C GLY A 47 -10.06 -16.70 2.10
N ARG A 48 -9.94 -15.56 2.81
CA ARG A 48 -8.66 -14.95 3.19
C ARG A 48 -8.15 -15.37 4.56
N ALA A 49 -8.97 -16.05 5.34
CA ALA A 49 -8.61 -16.64 6.62
C ALA A 49 -9.43 -17.91 6.83
N PRO A 50 -8.98 -18.84 7.69
CA PRO A 50 -9.81 -19.96 8.12
C PRO A 50 -11.10 -19.46 8.78
N ASP A 51 -12.12 -20.31 8.78
CA ASP A 51 -13.37 -20.02 9.47
C ASP A 51 -13.11 -19.65 10.94
N GLN A 52 -13.96 -18.77 11.47
CA GLN A 52 -13.83 -18.25 12.85
C GLN A 52 -12.49 -17.57 13.15
N THR A 53 -11.78 -17.10 12.11
CA THR A 53 -10.55 -16.31 12.25
C THR A 53 -10.74 -14.89 11.76
N ALA A 54 -10.40 -13.91 12.60
CA ALA A 54 -10.31 -12.51 12.21
C ALA A 54 -8.87 -12.21 11.76
N LEU A 55 -8.70 -11.86 10.49
CA LEU A 55 -7.42 -11.43 9.92
C LEU A 55 -7.48 -9.94 9.62
N LEU A 56 -6.60 -9.19 10.27
CA LEU A 56 -6.43 -7.74 10.08
C LEU A 56 -5.06 -7.45 9.49
N ARG A 57 -4.97 -6.40 8.67
CA ARG A 57 -3.71 -5.88 8.15
C ARG A 57 -3.61 -4.39 8.40
N ALA A 58 -2.70 -4.00 9.27
CA ALA A 58 -2.35 -2.61 9.55
C ALA A 58 -1.21 -2.13 8.66
N PHE A 59 -1.19 -0.84 8.36
CA PHE A 59 -0.19 -0.19 7.52
C PHE A 59 0.53 0.89 8.31
N LEU A 60 1.85 1.00 8.08
CA LEU A 60 2.73 1.98 8.71
C LEU A 60 3.63 2.62 7.65
N GLY A 61 4.21 3.79 7.98
CA GLY A 61 5.17 4.47 7.12
C GLY A 61 4.55 5.49 6.18
N GLY A 62 5.19 5.66 5.05
CA GLY A 62 4.89 6.72 4.09
C GLY A 62 5.72 7.97 4.34
N ALA A 63 5.31 9.10 3.74
CA ALA A 63 6.09 10.34 3.75
C ALA A 63 6.34 10.94 5.15
N HIS A 64 5.48 10.62 6.13
CA HIS A 64 5.57 11.21 7.47
C HIS A 64 6.28 10.33 8.51
N ASP A 65 6.52 9.06 8.21
CA ASP A 65 7.21 8.11 9.08
C ASP A 65 8.06 7.15 8.22
N PRO A 66 9.03 7.67 7.45
CA PRO A 66 9.81 6.86 6.50
C PRO A 66 10.71 5.83 7.20
N ASP A 67 11.09 6.10 8.44
CA ASP A 67 12.06 5.29 9.20
C ASP A 67 11.42 4.09 9.90
N VAL A 68 10.09 4.00 9.89
CA VAL A 68 9.36 2.88 10.52
C VAL A 68 9.82 1.51 10.01
N VAL A 69 10.24 1.42 8.75
CA VAL A 69 10.69 0.16 8.15
C VAL A 69 12.02 -0.36 8.73
N SER A 70 12.79 0.47 9.43
CA SER A 70 14.04 0.09 10.09
C SER A 70 13.82 -0.56 11.48
N LEU A 71 12.61 -0.44 12.03
CA LEU A 71 12.27 -1.04 13.31
C LEU A 71 12.23 -2.57 13.22
N SER A 72 12.53 -3.25 14.33
CA SER A 72 12.39 -4.72 14.42
C SER A 72 10.93 -5.16 14.25
N ASP A 73 10.72 -6.42 13.86
CA ASP A 73 9.38 -7.02 13.76
C ASP A 73 8.61 -6.90 15.07
N ALA A 74 9.29 -7.18 16.19
CA ALA A 74 8.69 -7.07 17.53
C ALA A 74 8.21 -5.64 17.80
N ALA A 75 8.99 -4.62 17.45
CA ALA A 75 8.61 -3.22 17.64
C ALA A 75 7.41 -2.83 16.75
N LEU A 76 7.40 -3.25 15.48
CA LEU A 76 6.28 -2.99 14.57
C LEU A 76 4.99 -3.66 15.04
N ILE A 77 5.08 -4.91 15.49
CA ILE A 77 3.94 -5.65 16.04
C ILE A 77 3.41 -4.97 17.30
N ALA A 78 4.30 -4.53 18.20
CA ALA A 78 3.92 -3.83 19.43
C ALA A 78 3.18 -2.51 19.13
N ILE A 79 3.69 -1.69 18.21
CA ILE A 79 3.04 -0.45 17.77
C ILE A 79 1.62 -0.73 17.24
N VAL A 80 1.50 -1.71 16.34
CA VAL A 80 0.19 -2.05 15.75
C VAL A 80 -0.78 -2.57 16.81
N ARG A 81 -0.33 -3.40 17.74
CA ARG A 81 -1.17 -3.90 18.83
C ARG A 81 -1.68 -2.78 19.71
N THR A 82 -0.82 -1.85 20.13
CA THR A 82 -1.21 -0.68 20.93
C THR A 82 -2.25 0.16 20.20
N ASP A 83 -2.08 0.41 18.92
CA ASP A 83 -3.02 1.20 18.14
C ASP A 83 -4.37 0.47 17.94
N LEU A 84 -4.35 -0.86 17.69
CA LEU A 84 -5.58 -1.67 17.55
C LEU A 84 -6.32 -1.84 18.89
N GLU A 85 -5.61 -1.94 19.99
CA GLU A 85 -6.22 -1.92 21.34
C GLU A 85 -6.96 -0.61 21.57
N ARG A 86 -6.33 0.51 21.27
CA ARG A 86 -6.94 1.84 21.44
C ARG A 86 -8.15 2.07 20.54
N VAL A 87 -8.10 1.64 19.28
CA VAL A 87 -9.15 1.93 18.27
C VAL A 87 -10.27 0.88 18.27
N LEU A 88 -9.94 -0.39 18.46
CA LEU A 88 -10.86 -1.52 18.34
C LEU A 88 -11.08 -2.28 19.64
N GLY A 89 -10.38 -1.92 20.74
CA GLY A 89 -10.45 -2.62 22.00
C GLY A 89 -9.84 -4.02 22.00
N ILE A 90 -8.90 -4.31 21.06
CA ILE A 90 -8.28 -5.64 20.92
C ILE A 90 -7.06 -5.74 21.84
N ALA A 91 -7.27 -6.13 23.10
CA ALA A 91 -6.18 -6.26 24.08
C ALA A 91 -5.49 -7.65 24.02
N THR A 92 -6.18 -8.68 23.53
CA THR A 92 -5.63 -10.05 23.47
C THR A 92 -4.46 -10.17 22.49
N PRO A 93 -3.42 -10.99 22.80
CA PRO A 93 -2.35 -11.23 21.85
C PRO A 93 -2.87 -11.97 20.59
N PRO A 94 -2.33 -11.65 19.40
CA PRO A 94 -2.67 -12.37 18.18
C PRO A 94 -2.09 -13.78 18.19
N MET A 95 -2.78 -14.75 17.59
CA MET A 95 -2.26 -16.10 17.37
C MET A 95 -1.28 -16.17 16.19
N LEU A 96 -1.27 -15.16 15.33
CA LEU A 96 -0.33 -15.02 14.20
C LEU A 96 0.01 -13.55 14.01
N ALA A 97 1.29 -13.27 13.80
CA ALA A 97 1.78 -11.97 13.39
C ALA A 97 2.82 -12.14 12.26
N ARG A 98 2.72 -11.33 11.21
CA ARG A 98 3.67 -11.29 10.09
C ARG A 98 3.90 -9.85 9.67
N VAL A 99 5.17 -9.50 9.48
CA VAL A 99 5.62 -8.18 9.03
C VAL A 99 6.12 -8.26 7.59
N TYR A 100 5.69 -7.32 6.78
CA TYR A 100 6.17 -7.13 5.41
C TYR A 100 6.64 -5.69 5.24
N ARG A 101 7.82 -5.50 4.63
CA ARG A 101 8.45 -4.20 4.40
C ARG A 101 8.63 -3.95 2.91
N TRP A 102 8.41 -2.71 2.52
CA TRP A 102 8.65 -2.20 1.18
C TRP A 102 9.54 -0.95 1.25
N PRO A 103 10.87 -1.14 1.44
CA PRO A 103 11.80 -0.02 1.44
C PRO A 103 11.83 0.63 0.06
N HIS A 104 11.67 1.95 0.01
CA HIS A 104 11.71 2.76 -1.21
C HIS A 104 10.81 2.31 -2.37
N ALA A 105 9.81 1.46 -2.10
CA ALA A 105 8.98 0.84 -3.14
C ALA A 105 7.82 1.71 -3.64
N GLY A 106 7.40 2.72 -2.87
CA GLY A 106 6.31 3.62 -3.26
C GLY A 106 6.81 4.89 -3.92
N ALA A 107 6.29 5.22 -5.10
CA ALA A 107 6.49 6.53 -5.70
C ALA A 107 5.86 7.63 -4.84
N GLN A 108 6.51 8.80 -4.77
CA GLN A 108 5.98 9.99 -4.12
C GLN A 108 5.77 11.08 -5.16
N HIS A 109 4.53 11.30 -5.52
CA HIS A 109 4.14 12.34 -6.46
C HIS A 109 4.07 13.69 -5.71
N THR A 110 5.16 14.45 -5.80
CA THR A 110 5.25 15.80 -5.20
C THR A 110 4.69 16.85 -6.16
N VAL A 111 4.47 18.08 -5.66
CA VAL A 111 4.04 19.20 -6.51
C VAL A 111 4.96 19.33 -7.73
N GLY A 112 4.38 19.55 -8.90
CA GLY A 112 5.10 19.61 -10.18
C GLY A 112 5.47 18.22 -10.77
N HIS A 113 4.92 17.10 -10.22
CA HIS A 113 5.20 15.77 -10.74
C HIS A 113 4.85 15.62 -12.22
N LEU A 114 3.65 16.04 -12.64
CA LEU A 114 3.23 15.92 -14.03
C LEU A 114 4.15 16.71 -14.97
N SER A 115 4.56 17.92 -14.60
CA SER A 115 5.50 18.69 -15.41
C SER A 115 6.86 17.98 -15.57
N ARG A 116 7.32 17.25 -14.54
CA ARG A 116 8.53 16.42 -14.65
C ARG A 116 8.32 15.23 -15.59
N VAL A 117 7.15 14.62 -15.57
CA VAL A 117 6.82 13.53 -16.50
C VAL A 117 6.77 14.05 -17.94
N ASP A 118 6.12 15.19 -18.19
CA ASP A 118 6.11 15.85 -19.50
C ASP A 118 7.52 16.14 -20.01
N GLU A 119 8.40 16.61 -19.13
CA GLU A 119 9.81 16.85 -19.48
C GLU A 119 10.57 15.56 -19.80
N ILE A 120 10.32 14.48 -19.06
CA ILE A 120 10.90 13.14 -19.35
C ILE A 120 10.45 12.69 -20.73
N GLU A 121 9.15 12.73 -21.02
CA GLU A 121 8.59 12.32 -22.31
C GLU A 121 9.16 13.17 -23.46
N ARG A 122 9.28 14.49 -23.28
CA ARG A 122 9.88 15.40 -24.25
C ARG A 122 11.34 15.04 -24.55
N ARG A 123 12.11 14.67 -23.51
CA ARG A 123 13.51 14.22 -23.69
C ARG A 123 13.62 12.84 -24.31
N LEU A 124 12.65 11.97 -24.09
CA LEU A 124 12.61 10.65 -24.72
C LEU A 124 12.19 10.69 -26.19
N ALA A 125 11.41 11.68 -26.60
CA ALA A 125 10.88 11.76 -27.97
C ALA A 125 11.92 11.64 -29.09
N PRO A 126 13.15 12.19 -29.00
CA PRO A 126 14.19 11.99 -30.01
C PRO A 126 14.79 10.58 -30.03
N HIS A 127 14.57 9.77 -28.97
CA HIS A 127 15.10 8.42 -28.84
C HIS A 127 14.04 7.42 -29.26
N GLY A 128 13.95 7.14 -30.59
CA GLY A 128 12.97 6.19 -31.11
C GLY A 128 13.08 4.81 -30.43
N GLY A 129 11.93 4.20 -30.14
CA GLY A 129 11.84 2.86 -29.54
C GLY A 129 12.01 2.81 -28.01
N LEU A 130 12.13 3.94 -27.33
CA LEU A 130 12.23 4.01 -25.87
C LEU A 130 10.93 4.60 -25.28
N PHE A 131 10.30 3.82 -24.40
CA PHE A 131 9.02 4.15 -23.79
C PHE A 131 9.09 3.95 -22.27
N VAL A 132 8.31 4.73 -21.51
CA VAL A 132 8.20 4.62 -20.05
C VAL A 132 6.75 4.46 -19.64
N ALA A 133 6.49 3.62 -18.62
CA ALA A 133 5.17 3.40 -18.05
C ALA A 133 5.28 3.05 -16.56
N GLY A 134 4.15 3.11 -15.85
CA GLY A 134 4.01 2.60 -14.50
C GLY A 134 3.80 3.67 -13.43
N SER A 135 3.69 3.22 -12.18
CA SER A 135 3.26 4.04 -11.04
C SER A 135 4.20 5.19 -10.67
N GLY A 136 5.42 5.21 -11.19
CA GLY A 136 6.35 6.31 -11.02
C GLY A 136 6.14 7.49 -11.99
N PHE A 137 5.28 7.32 -12.99
CA PHE A 137 5.00 8.30 -14.05
C PHE A 137 3.58 8.83 -13.95
N ARG A 138 2.66 8.45 -14.85
CA ARG A 138 1.30 9.03 -14.92
C ARG A 138 0.26 8.24 -14.11
N ALA A 139 0.53 7.00 -13.80
CA ALA A 139 -0.41 6.11 -13.16
C ALA A 139 -0.16 5.96 -11.66
N VAL A 140 -1.21 5.87 -10.84
CA VAL A 140 -1.12 5.65 -9.38
C VAL A 140 -1.79 4.34 -8.97
N GLY A 141 -3.03 4.14 -9.36
CA GLY A 141 -3.80 2.94 -9.06
C GLY A 141 -3.52 1.79 -10.02
N ILE A 142 -3.85 0.56 -9.62
CA ILE A 142 -3.68 -0.62 -10.50
C ILE A 142 -4.44 -0.47 -11.83
N PRO A 143 -5.72 -0.02 -11.86
CA PRO A 143 -6.42 0.20 -13.12
C PRO A 143 -5.71 1.23 -14.02
N ASP A 144 -5.21 2.32 -13.43
CA ASP A 144 -4.50 3.38 -14.16
C ASP A 144 -3.18 2.84 -14.72
N CYS A 145 -2.44 2.04 -13.94
CA CYS A 145 -1.20 1.40 -14.40
C CYS A 145 -1.47 0.44 -15.58
N VAL A 146 -2.58 -0.29 -15.55
CA VAL A 146 -2.97 -1.19 -16.65
C VAL A 146 -3.34 -0.38 -17.90
N ALA A 147 -4.07 0.71 -17.75
CA ALA A 147 -4.44 1.59 -18.86
C ALA A 147 -3.20 2.26 -19.49
N ASP A 148 -2.32 2.79 -18.65
CA ASP A 148 -1.05 3.41 -19.06
C ASP A 148 -0.17 2.39 -19.83
N ALA A 149 0.02 1.19 -19.26
CA ALA A 149 0.79 0.13 -19.90
C ALA A 149 0.24 -0.30 -21.27
N ARG A 150 -1.09 -0.37 -21.42
CA ARG A 150 -1.75 -0.67 -22.70
C ARG A 150 -1.49 0.42 -23.74
N SER A 151 -1.60 1.69 -23.33
CA SER A 151 -1.31 2.85 -24.20
C SER A 151 0.13 2.80 -24.70
N VAL A 152 1.09 2.62 -23.79
CA VAL A 152 2.51 2.54 -24.11
C VAL A 152 2.81 1.33 -25.01
N ALA A 153 2.22 0.17 -24.75
CA ALA A 153 2.38 -1.01 -25.61
C ALA A 153 1.86 -0.77 -27.04
N THR A 154 0.75 -0.03 -27.20
CA THR A 154 0.23 0.34 -28.52
C THR A 154 1.20 1.26 -29.28
N HIS A 155 1.79 2.25 -28.58
CA HIS A 155 2.81 3.13 -29.17
C HIS A 155 4.07 2.34 -29.60
N ALA A 156 4.52 1.41 -28.74
CA ALA A 156 5.66 0.56 -29.07
C ALA A 156 5.39 -0.35 -30.29
N ALA A 157 4.21 -0.97 -30.38
CA ALA A 157 3.80 -1.77 -31.53
C ALA A 157 3.75 -0.93 -32.81
N THR A 158 3.19 0.28 -32.73
CA THR A 158 3.13 1.21 -33.87
C THR A 158 4.52 1.64 -34.32
N PHE A 159 5.45 1.86 -33.41
CA PHE A 159 6.85 2.16 -33.72
C PHE A 159 7.51 1.02 -34.50
N LEU A 160 7.35 -0.22 -34.06
CA LEU A 160 7.91 -1.42 -34.69
C LEU A 160 7.37 -1.63 -36.12
N THR A 161 6.07 -1.36 -36.35
CA THR A 161 5.46 -1.52 -37.68
C THR A 161 5.82 -0.41 -38.66
N ARG A 162 6.27 0.76 -38.20
CA ARG A 162 6.71 1.88 -39.06
C ARG A 162 8.19 1.78 -39.45
N GLY A 163 8.97 0.97 -38.72
CA GLY A 163 10.39 0.76 -38.99
C GLY A 163 10.70 -0.51 -39.81
N ALA A 164 9.65 -1.26 -40.15
CA ALA A 164 9.71 -2.41 -41.08
C ALA A 164 9.21 -2.00 -42.46
#